data_0305de8eb61e208dc7ef6af7cb621fe9
#
_entry.id   0305de8eb61e208dc7ef6af7cb621fe9
#
_cell.length_a   1.000
_cell.length_b   1.000
_cell.length_c   1.000
_cell.angle_alpha   90.00
_cell.angle_beta   90.00
_cell.angle_gamma   90.00
#
_symmetry.space_group_name_H-M   'P 1'
#
loop_
_entity.id
_entity.type
_entity.pdbx_description
1 polymer ?
#
loop_
_entity_poly.entity_id
_entity_poly.type
_entity_poly.pdbx_seq_one_letter_code
_entity_poly.pdbx_strand_id
1 'polypeptide(L)' 'MSITINVRMRSGAHHARAMRLGVTASSAEGAHVAARAVCRKLGVSPSNLEQRKTSPELVVFTHPGSPGEDAPT' A
#
# COMPACT_ATOMS: atom_id res chain seq x y z
N MET A 1 12.51 6.42 -6.48
CA MET A 1 11.25 6.22 -7.21
C MET A 1 10.13 6.01 -6.20
N SER A 2 9.05 6.75 -6.35
CA SER A 2 7.96 6.64 -5.39
C SER A 2 6.87 5.70 -5.91
N ILE A 3 6.21 5.03 -4.98
CA ILE A 3 5.13 4.12 -5.27
C ILE A 3 3.85 4.72 -4.70
N THR A 4 2.79 4.74 -5.50
CA THR A 4 1.49 5.19 -5.04
C THR A 4 0.57 3.98 -4.92
N ILE A 5 -0.05 3.84 -3.76
CA ILE A 5 -0.97 2.74 -3.48
C ILE A 5 -2.33 3.33 -3.18
N ASN A 6 -3.31 2.98 -3.99
CA ASN A 6 -4.69 3.38 -3.79
C ASN A 6 -5.44 2.24 -3.11
N VAL A 7 -6.16 2.57 -2.04
CA VAL A 7 -6.95 1.59 -1.32
C VAL A 7 -8.41 2.01 -1.37
N ARG A 8 -9.26 1.13 -1.88
CA ARG A 8 -10.70 1.37 -1.94
C ARG A 8 -11.42 0.31 -1.12
N MET A 9 -12.51 0.72 -0.50
CA MET A 9 -13.34 -0.22 0.24
C MET A 9 -14.48 -0.70 -0.65
N ARG A 10 -14.65 -2.01 -0.75
CA ARG A 10 -15.74 -2.62 -1.49
C ARG A 10 -16.18 -3.88 -0.76
N SER A 11 -17.48 -4.01 -0.57
CA SER A 11 -18.06 -5.23 0.02
C SER A 11 -17.41 -5.61 1.36
N GLY A 12 -17.09 -4.60 2.17
CA GLY A 12 -16.53 -4.82 3.48
C GLY A 12 -15.05 -5.14 3.50
N ALA A 13 -14.37 -5.03 2.36
CA ALA A 13 -12.93 -5.28 2.29
C ALA A 13 -12.22 -4.08 1.69
N HIS A 14 -10.97 -3.89 2.12
CA HIS A 14 -10.11 -2.84 1.58
C HIS A 14 -9.24 -3.44 0.49
N HIS A 15 -9.34 -2.90 -0.73
CA HIS A 15 -8.58 -3.38 -1.88
C HIS A 15 -7.50 -2.37 -2.21
N ALA A 16 -6.26 -2.78 -2.06
CA ALA A 16 -5.10 -1.93 -2.34
C ALA A 16 -4.51 -2.28 -3.70
N ARG A 17 -4.09 -1.27 -4.41
CA ARG A 17 -3.46 -1.45 -5.71
C ARG A 17 -2.29 -0.50 -5.85
N ALA A 18 -1.13 -1.05 -6.18
CA ALA A 18 0.04 -0.23 -6.50
C ALA A 18 -0.11 0.27 -7.93
N MET A 19 -0.14 1.60 -8.08
CA MET A 19 -0.30 2.20 -9.40
C MET A 19 0.90 1.89 -10.27
N ARG A 20 0.63 1.55 -11.53
CA ARG A 20 1.65 1.24 -12.54
C ARG A 20 2.37 -0.09 -12.35
N LEU A 21 2.22 -0.73 -11.21
CA LEU A 21 2.93 -1.97 -10.93
C LEU A 21 2.04 -3.19 -11.01
N GLY A 22 0.73 -2.98 -11.01
CA GLY A 22 -0.21 -4.09 -11.14
C GLY A 22 -0.30 -5.02 -9.95
N VAL A 23 0.34 -4.67 -8.85
CA VAL A 23 0.29 -5.48 -7.63
C VAL A 23 -0.92 -5.07 -6.82
N THR A 24 -1.68 -6.05 -6.37
CA THR A 24 -2.89 -5.80 -5.57
C THR A 24 -2.89 -6.68 -4.34
N ALA A 25 -3.60 -6.22 -3.33
CA ALA A 25 -3.86 -6.99 -2.12
C ALA A 25 -5.15 -6.50 -1.51
N SER A 26 -5.75 -7.32 -0.67
CA SER A 26 -6.98 -6.93 0.01
C SER A 26 -6.92 -7.36 1.46
N SER A 27 -7.69 -6.65 2.30
CA SER A 27 -7.77 -6.96 3.72
C SER A 27 -9.11 -6.47 4.24
N ALA A 28 -9.73 -7.27 5.09
CA ALA A 28 -10.92 -6.85 5.80
C ALA A 28 -10.58 -6.04 7.06
N GLU A 29 -9.31 -5.97 7.42
CA GLU A 29 -8.90 -5.35 8.67
C GLU A 29 -8.68 -3.84 8.56
N GLY A 30 -8.34 -3.35 7.39
CA GLY A 30 -8.15 -1.93 7.21
C GLY A 30 -7.34 -1.57 5.98
N ALA A 31 -7.41 -0.29 5.62
CA ALA A 31 -6.69 0.21 4.45
C ALA A 31 -5.18 0.10 4.62
N HIS A 32 -4.69 0.42 5.82
CA HIS A 32 -3.26 0.35 6.09
C HIS A 32 -2.73 -1.08 5.98
N VAL A 33 -3.52 -2.04 6.45
CA VAL A 33 -3.13 -3.45 6.37
C VAL A 33 -3.07 -3.90 4.92
N ALA A 34 -4.02 -3.48 4.10
CA ALA A 34 -4.01 -3.81 2.67
C ALA A 34 -2.80 -3.19 1.98
N ALA A 35 -2.49 -1.93 2.29
CA ALA A 35 -1.33 -1.27 1.71
C ALA A 35 -0.02 -1.95 2.11
N ARG A 36 0.08 -2.37 3.36
CA ARG A 36 1.26 -3.09 3.83
C ARG A 36 1.43 -4.42 3.09
N ALA A 37 0.33 -5.10 2.82
CA ALA A 37 0.40 -6.35 2.07
C ALA A 37 0.93 -6.13 0.66
N VAL A 38 0.54 -5.01 0.02
CA VAL A 38 1.09 -4.65 -1.28
C VAL A 38 2.59 -4.43 -1.18
N CYS A 39 3.04 -3.73 -0.15
CA CYS A 39 4.48 -3.49 0.03
C CYS A 39 5.24 -4.80 0.14
N ARG A 40 4.70 -5.76 0.87
CA ARG A 40 5.35 -7.07 1.01
C ARG A 40 5.45 -7.79 -0.32
N LYS A 41 4.43 -7.69 -1.15
CA LYS A 41 4.46 -8.29 -2.48
C LYS A 41 5.48 -7.62 -3.39
N LEU A 42 5.71 -6.33 -3.17
CA LEU A 42 6.69 -5.58 -3.95
C LEU A 42 8.11 -5.73 -3.42
N GLY A 43 8.28 -6.30 -2.24
CA GLY A 43 9.59 -6.42 -1.64
C GLY A 43 10.13 -5.15 -1.03
N VAL A 44 9.25 -4.22 -0.65
CA VAL A 44 9.64 -2.98 0.00
C VAL A 44 9.14 -2.97 1.43
N SER A 45 9.77 -2.14 2.26
CA SER A 45 9.44 -2.12 3.68
C SER A 45 8.10 -1.44 3.92
N PRO A 46 7.13 -2.12 4.53
CA PRO A 46 5.85 -1.50 4.80
C PRO A 46 5.91 -0.39 5.84
N SER A 47 6.98 -0.29 6.60
CA SER A 47 7.11 0.77 7.61
C SER A 47 7.36 2.14 7.00
N ASN A 48 7.69 2.22 5.73
CA ASN A 48 7.93 3.48 5.04
C ASN A 48 6.69 4.03 4.33
N LEU A 49 5.55 3.41 4.54
CA LEU A 49 4.31 3.92 3.98
C LEU A 49 3.91 5.24 4.63
N GLU A 50 3.47 6.18 3.81
CA GLU A 50 2.91 7.44 4.29
C GLU A 50 1.51 7.60 3.76
N GLN A 51 0.58 7.86 4.67
CA GLN A 51 -0.81 8.08 4.30
C GLN A 51 -0.97 9.52 3.84
N ARG A 52 -1.31 9.71 2.58
CA ARG A 52 -1.37 11.03 1.97
C ARG A 52 -2.78 11.60 1.91
N LYS A 53 -3.77 10.75 1.70
CA LYS A 53 -5.13 11.19 1.55
C LYS A 53 -6.05 10.16 2.18
N THR A 54 -7.01 10.62 2.94
CA THR A 54 -8.02 9.76 3.55
C THR A 54 -9.39 10.31 3.19
N SER A 55 -10.19 9.49 2.56
CA SER A 55 -11.60 9.79 2.34
C SER A 55 -12.40 8.53 2.59
N PRO A 56 -13.73 8.63 2.75
CA PRO A 56 -14.53 7.45 3.04
C PRO A 56 -14.40 6.34 2.01
N GLU A 57 -14.10 6.69 0.77
CA GLU A 57 -14.06 5.72 -0.32
C GLU A 57 -12.65 5.40 -0.80
N LEU A 58 -11.69 6.26 -0.51
CA LEU A 58 -10.35 6.13 -1.06
C LEU A 58 -9.31 6.59 -0.07
N VAL A 59 -8.35 5.75 0.20
CA VAL A 59 -7.17 6.13 0.98
C VAL A 59 -5.96 5.96 0.08
N VAL A 60 -5.11 6.98 0.05
CA VAL A 60 -3.92 6.96 -0.79
C VAL A 60 -2.68 6.93 0.10
N PHE A 61 -1.83 5.97 -0.18
CA PHE A 61 -0.54 5.83 0.49
C PHE A 61 0.57 6.04 -0.52
N THR A 62 1.69 6.58 -0.07
CA THR A 62 2.90 6.66 -0.90
C THR A 62 4.04 5.96 -0.18
N HIS A 63 4.98 5.50 -0.97
CA HIS A 63 6.17 4.82 -0.48
C HIS A 63 7.35 5.34 -1.28
N PRO A 64 8.50 5.59 -0.65
CA PRO A 64 9.66 6.10 -1.40
C PRO A 64 10.17 5.14 -2.47
N GLY A 65 9.74 3.89 -2.44
CA GLY A 65 10.12 2.95 -3.49
C GLY A 65 11.47 2.31 -3.30
N SER A 66 12.16 2.66 -2.24
CA SER A 66 13.42 2.03 -1.95
C SER A 66 13.20 0.70 -1.24
N PRO A 67 14.11 -0.25 -1.36
CA PRO A 67 14.07 -1.43 -0.49
C PRO A 67 14.04 -0.97 0.95
N GLY A 68 13.38 -1.69 1.82
CA GLY A 68 13.34 -1.30 3.21
C GLY A 68 14.74 -1.21 3.81
N GLU A 69 14.87 -0.45 4.90
CA GLU A 69 16.15 -0.35 5.58
C GLU A 69 16.63 -1.69 6.07
N ASP A 70 15.72 -2.59 6.24
CA ASP A 70 16.04 -3.95 6.61
C ASP A 70 16.58 -4.75 5.43
N ALA A 71 16.48 -4.22 4.23
CA ALA A 71 17.03 -4.89 3.08
C ALA A 71 18.56 -4.80 3.14
N PRO A 72 19.23 -5.90 2.97
CA PRO A 72 20.68 -5.86 2.89
C PRO A 72 21.07 -5.10 1.63
N THR A 73 21.80 -4.11 1.82
CA THR A 73 22.28 -3.31 0.70
C THR A 73 23.72 -3.60 0.45
#